data_effc2bf48cf4b60f6a333f4d17ccc9d3
#
_entry.id   effc2bf48cf4b60f6a333f4d17ccc9d3
#
_cell.length_a   1.000
_cell.length_b   1.000
_cell.length_c   1.000
_cell.angle_alpha   90.00
_cell.angle_beta   90.00
_cell.angle_gamma   90.00
#
_symmetry.space_group_name_H-M   'P 1'
#
loop_
_entity.id
_entity.type
_entity.pdbx_description
1 polymer ?
#
loop_
_entity_poly.entity_id
_entity_poly.type
_entity_poly.pdbx_seq_one_letter_code
_entity_poly.pdbx_strand_id
1 'polypeptide(L)'
;TNIDGMLDALQANGILQILAEPNITAMTGQTASFLAGGEVAIPVPVNRDLVGIEYKSFGVSLLFNPTLLPNGRIALQVRPEVSSVVSGGTVDFGNFHVPSFSVRRADTRVEVGSGQTFAIAGLFQRESSQDIEKLPLLGDLPILGNLFRSKRFQRNETELVILITPYLVEPVRSRTLATPLDAQPATAAAAGPRSGGAFGFYMN
;
A
#
# COMPACT_ATOMS: atom_id res chain seq x y z
N THR A 1 1.31 -38.56 25.81
CA THR A 1 2.51 -37.82 25.37
C THR A 1 2.05 -36.87 24.28
N ASN A 2 1.72 -35.62 24.65
CA ASN A 2 1.27 -34.62 23.70
C ASN A 2 2.47 -34.08 22.98
N ILE A 3 2.54 -34.38 21.69
CA ILE A 3 3.53 -33.87 20.73
C ILE A 3 3.17 -32.43 20.31
N ASP A 4 2.00 -31.95 20.70
CA ASP A 4 1.49 -30.60 20.35
C ASP A 4 2.31 -29.46 20.94
N GLY A 5 3.10 -29.69 21.99
CA GLY A 5 3.99 -28.65 22.55
C GLY A 5 5.27 -28.40 21.75
N MET A 6 5.60 -29.23 20.76
CA MET A 6 6.81 -29.06 19.94
C MET A 6 6.57 -28.37 18.61
N LEU A 7 5.32 -28.18 18.22
CA LEU A 7 4.95 -27.57 16.93
C LEU A 7 4.70 -26.05 16.99
N ASP A 8 4.74 -25.45 18.19
CA ASP A 8 4.55 -24.01 18.35
C ASP A 8 5.81 -23.17 18.01
N ALA A 9 6.87 -23.83 17.57
CA ALA A 9 8.07 -23.19 17.02
C ALA A 9 8.01 -22.99 15.49
N LEU A 10 6.81 -22.99 14.91
CA LEU A 10 6.66 -22.66 13.49
C LEU A 10 6.86 -21.16 13.30
N GLN A 11 8.00 -20.79 12.77
CA GLN A 11 8.30 -19.42 12.38
C GLN A 11 7.46 -19.07 11.15
N ALA A 12 6.38 -18.30 11.35
CA ALA A 12 5.59 -17.77 10.25
C ALA A 12 6.29 -16.54 9.68
N ASN A 13 6.95 -16.71 8.55
CA ASN A 13 7.53 -15.62 7.79
C ASN A 13 6.55 -15.18 6.70
N GLY A 14 5.88 -14.03 6.91
CA GLY A 14 5.04 -13.40 5.91
C GLY A 14 5.73 -12.16 5.34
N ILE A 15 5.92 -12.11 4.01
CA ILE A 15 6.39 -10.89 3.32
C ILE A 15 5.22 -10.36 2.52
N LEU A 16 4.82 -9.10 2.82
CA LEU A 16 3.83 -8.37 2.06
C LEU A 16 4.51 -7.21 1.35
N GLN A 17 4.48 -7.21 0.02
CA GLN A 17 4.95 -6.10 -0.79
C GLN A 17 3.77 -5.44 -1.50
N ILE A 18 3.62 -4.14 -1.32
CA ILE A 18 2.59 -3.34 -1.99
C ILE A 18 3.30 -2.30 -2.84
N LEU A 19 3.01 -2.30 -4.13
CA LEU A 19 3.45 -1.28 -5.08
C LEU A 19 2.23 -0.51 -5.58
N ALA A 20 2.31 0.82 -5.59
CA ALA A 20 1.30 1.70 -6.16
C ALA A 20 1.98 2.78 -7.01
N GLU A 21 1.56 2.90 -8.26
CA GLU A 21 2.12 3.85 -9.24
C GLU A 21 1.01 4.73 -9.85
N PRO A 22 0.53 5.76 -9.13
CA PRO A 22 -0.42 6.69 -9.68
C PRO A 22 0.24 7.64 -10.69
N ASN A 23 -0.35 7.76 -11.89
CA ASN A 23 0.09 8.65 -12.95
C ASN A 23 -1.00 9.67 -13.25
N ILE A 24 -0.64 10.96 -13.32
CA ILE A 24 -1.57 12.03 -13.62
C ILE A 24 -0.83 13.19 -14.29
N THR A 25 -1.48 13.87 -15.22
CA THR A 25 -0.97 15.07 -15.89
C THR A 25 -1.68 16.33 -15.40
N ALA A 26 -0.92 17.43 -15.30
CA ALA A 26 -1.45 18.74 -14.96
C ALA A 26 -0.76 19.85 -15.76
N MET A 27 -1.41 20.99 -15.86
CA MET A 27 -0.79 22.20 -16.39
C MET A 27 0.07 22.88 -15.33
N THR A 28 1.11 23.59 -15.77
CA THR A 28 1.95 24.37 -14.86
C THR A 28 1.13 25.36 -14.04
N GLY A 29 1.38 25.44 -12.75
CA GLY A 29 0.68 26.31 -11.81
C GLY A 29 -0.72 25.83 -11.41
N GLN A 30 -1.22 24.70 -11.94
CA GLN A 30 -2.53 24.15 -11.58
C GLN A 30 -2.39 22.95 -10.67
N THR A 31 -3.23 22.93 -9.63
CA THR A 31 -3.35 21.79 -8.74
C THR A 31 -4.18 20.70 -9.40
N ALA A 32 -3.67 19.47 -9.38
CA ALA A 32 -4.38 18.29 -9.82
C ALA A 32 -4.43 17.25 -8.69
N SER A 33 -5.51 16.48 -8.69
CA SER A 33 -5.74 15.42 -7.70
C SER A 33 -6.16 14.14 -8.38
N PHE A 34 -5.71 13.03 -7.81
CA PHE A 34 -6.07 11.68 -8.20
C PHE A 34 -6.40 10.86 -6.96
N LEU A 35 -7.46 10.07 -7.02
CA LEU A 35 -7.83 9.13 -5.97
C LEU A 35 -8.24 7.81 -6.63
N ALA A 36 -7.57 6.74 -6.24
CA ALA A 36 -7.94 5.39 -6.60
C ALA A 36 -8.12 4.56 -5.32
N GLY A 37 -9.35 4.11 -5.07
CA GLY A 37 -9.68 3.40 -3.84
C GLY A 37 -11.17 3.13 -3.73
N GLY A 38 -11.67 3.16 -2.50
CA GLY A 38 -13.06 2.97 -2.15
C GLY A 38 -13.52 3.92 -1.06
N GLU A 39 -14.73 3.72 -0.60
CA GLU A 39 -15.32 4.48 0.50
C GLU A 39 -15.88 3.52 1.55
N VAL A 40 -15.70 3.89 2.81
CA VAL A 40 -16.27 3.17 3.95
C VAL A 40 -17.27 4.08 4.65
N ALA A 41 -18.43 3.54 4.93
CA ALA A 41 -19.47 4.20 5.70
C ALA A 41 -19.10 4.19 7.18
N ILE A 42 -19.02 5.36 7.79
CA ILE A 42 -18.72 5.54 9.22
C ILE A 42 -19.95 6.12 9.91
N PRO A 43 -20.46 5.49 10.97
CA PRO A 43 -21.53 6.06 11.77
C PRO A 43 -21.02 7.28 12.56
N VAL A 44 -21.70 8.41 12.43
CA VAL A 44 -21.41 9.64 13.16
C VAL A 44 -22.62 10.05 13.99
N PRO A 45 -22.48 10.33 15.30
CA PRO A 45 -23.57 10.78 16.12
C PRO A 45 -23.99 12.19 15.69
N VAL A 46 -25.25 12.33 15.26
CA VAL A 46 -25.84 13.63 14.92
C VAL A 46 -26.50 14.25 16.15
N ASN A 47 -27.22 13.42 16.92
CA ASN A 47 -27.88 13.79 18.17
C ASN A 47 -27.89 12.59 19.13
N ARG A 48 -28.48 12.73 20.34
CA ARG A 48 -28.53 11.66 21.35
C ARG A 48 -29.17 10.37 20.84
N ASP A 49 -30.15 10.48 19.93
CA ASP A 49 -30.93 9.33 19.41
C ASP A 49 -30.80 9.13 17.90
N LEU A 50 -29.99 9.96 17.21
CA LEU A 50 -29.84 9.90 15.76
C LEU A 50 -28.39 9.71 15.37
N VAL A 51 -28.15 8.65 14.59
CA VAL A 51 -26.84 8.35 13.99
C VAL A 51 -26.93 8.59 12.49
N GLY A 52 -26.06 9.44 11.99
CA GLY A 52 -25.85 9.65 10.56
C GLY A 52 -24.76 8.73 10.02
N ILE A 53 -24.61 8.72 8.70
CA ILE A 53 -23.55 7.99 8.01
C ILE A 53 -22.69 8.99 7.27
N GLU A 54 -21.37 8.94 7.49
CA GLU A 54 -20.37 9.69 6.73
C GLU A 54 -19.53 8.70 5.92
N TYR A 55 -19.31 8.99 4.64
CA TYR A 55 -18.44 8.18 3.79
C TYR A 55 -17.02 8.71 3.84
N LYS A 56 -16.08 7.86 4.20
CA LYS A 56 -14.67 8.18 4.22
C LYS A 56 -13.94 7.40 3.15
N SER A 57 -13.31 8.13 2.22
CA SER A 57 -12.50 7.55 1.15
C SER A 57 -11.20 6.97 1.69
N PHE A 58 -10.76 5.87 1.12
CA PHE A 58 -9.47 5.24 1.36
C PHE A 58 -8.86 4.76 0.04
N GLY A 59 -7.56 4.48 0.05
CA GLY A 59 -6.84 4.03 -1.14
C GLY A 59 -5.58 4.85 -1.39
N VAL A 60 -5.21 5.00 -2.66
CA VAL A 60 -4.06 5.79 -3.10
C VAL A 60 -4.55 7.14 -3.59
N SER A 61 -4.12 8.20 -2.93
CA SER A 61 -4.43 9.59 -3.28
C SER A 61 -3.15 10.36 -3.57
N LEU A 62 -3.19 11.18 -4.59
CA LEU A 62 -2.11 12.07 -4.98
C LEU A 62 -2.68 13.46 -5.26
N LEU A 63 -2.25 14.45 -4.51
CA LEU A 63 -2.48 15.86 -4.77
C LEU A 63 -1.14 16.50 -5.13
N PHE A 64 -1.07 17.20 -6.27
CA PHE A 64 0.16 17.86 -6.65
C PHE A 64 -0.09 19.16 -7.40
N ASN A 65 0.87 20.08 -7.30
CA ASN A 65 0.90 21.33 -8.00
C ASN A 65 2.29 21.53 -8.63
N PRO A 66 2.44 21.36 -9.95
CA PRO A 66 3.68 21.56 -10.65
C PRO A 66 3.83 23.01 -11.11
N THR A 67 5.04 23.55 -11.02
CA THR A 67 5.39 24.85 -11.58
C THR A 67 6.67 24.70 -12.39
N LEU A 68 6.59 24.97 -13.70
CA LEU A 68 7.76 24.99 -14.56
C LEU A 68 8.51 26.31 -14.35
N LEU A 69 9.79 26.20 -13.97
CA LEU A 69 10.70 27.33 -13.74
C LEU A 69 11.41 27.73 -15.04
N PRO A 70 11.86 28.98 -15.15
CA PRO A 70 12.57 29.47 -16.35
C PRO A 70 13.85 28.71 -16.70
N ASN A 71 14.45 28.03 -15.71
CA ASN A 71 15.65 27.18 -15.87
C ASN A 71 15.33 25.76 -16.39
N GLY A 72 14.06 25.49 -16.78
CA GLY A 72 13.62 24.18 -17.25
C GLY A 72 13.42 23.14 -16.14
N ARG A 73 13.57 23.50 -14.86
CA ARG A 73 13.28 22.63 -13.73
C ARG A 73 11.81 22.72 -13.33
N ILE A 74 11.32 21.71 -12.67
CA ILE A 74 9.95 21.61 -12.21
C ILE A 74 9.94 21.72 -10.69
N ALA A 75 9.37 22.80 -10.16
CA ALA A 75 9.04 22.92 -8.76
C ALA A 75 7.71 22.20 -8.53
N LEU A 76 7.71 21.21 -7.65
CA LEU A 76 6.58 20.33 -7.43
C LEU A 76 6.20 20.34 -5.95
N GLN A 77 5.01 20.81 -5.63
CA GLN A 77 4.39 20.56 -4.34
C GLN A 77 3.55 19.29 -4.46
N VAL A 78 3.80 18.32 -3.59
CA VAL A 78 3.21 16.99 -3.70
C VAL A 78 2.75 16.47 -2.35
N ARG A 79 1.55 15.88 -2.34
CA ARG A 79 0.92 15.24 -1.18
C ARG A 79 0.43 13.84 -1.57
N PRO A 80 1.30 12.86 -1.62
CA PRO A 80 0.88 11.47 -1.74
C PRO A 80 0.29 10.97 -0.43
N GLU A 81 -0.76 10.17 -0.52
CA GLU A 81 -1.37 9.47 0.59
C GLU A 81 -1.76 8.06 0.19
N VAL A 82 -1.42 7.09 1.05
CA VAL A 82 -1.89 5.72 0.94
C VAL A 82 -2.62 5.38 2.22
N SER A 83 -3.90 5.03 2.10
CA SER A 83 -4.73 4.64 3.23
C SER A 83 -5.39 3.29 2.97
N SER A 84 -5.53 2.50 4.01
CA SER A 84 -6.17 1.19 3.97
C SER A 84 -6.96 0.94 5.25
N VAL A 85 -8.02 0.15 5.11
CA VAL A 85 -8.81 -0.33 6.25
C VAL A 85 -8.02 -1.43 6.95
N VAL A 86 -7.88 -1.32 8.27
CA VAL A 86 -7.17 -2.33 9.09
C VAL A 86 -8.15 -3.44 9.44
N SER A 87 -7.84 -4.65 8.96
CA SER A 87 -8.61 -5.84 9.32
C SER A 87 -8.42 -6.18 10.80
N GLY A 88 -9.52 -6.23 11.57
CA GLY A 88 -9.48 -6.52 13.01
C GLY A 88 -9.28 -5.30 13.92
N GLY A 89 -9.04 -4.12 13.37
CA GLY A 89 -8.96 -2.87 14.13
C GLY A 89 -10.32 -2.16 14.18
N THR A 90 -11.35 -2.81 14.72
CA THR A 90 -12.66 -2.17 14.92
C THR A 90 -12.76 -1.57 16.30
N VAL A 91 -13.31 -0.38 16.39
CA VAL A 91 -13.70 0.25 17.66
C VAL A 91 -15.21 0.15 17.79
N ASP A 92 -15.66 -0.49 18.87
CA ASP A 92 -17.08 -0.63 19.15
C ASP A 92 -17.62 0.65 19.78
N PHE A 93 -18.59 1.26 19.10
CA PHE A 93 -19.31 2.42 19.60
C PHE A 93 -20.81 2.07 19.70
N GLY A 94 -21.26 1.69 20.88
CA GLY A 94 -22.61 1.16 21.09
C GLY A 94 -22.83 -0.12 20.30
N ASN A 95 -23.78 -0.10 19.35
CA ASN A 95 -24.08 -1.23 18.45
C ASN A 95 -23.33 -1.14 17.10
N PHE A 96 -22.41 -0.20 16.95
CA PHE A 96 -21.69 0.04 15.69
C PHE A 96 -20.24 -0.40 15.80
N HIS A 97 -19.76 -1.06 14.76
CA HIS A 97 -18.36 -1.42 14.59
C HIS A 97 -17.70 -0.43 13.61
N VAL A 98 -16.85 0.46 14.16
CA VAL A 98 -16.16 1.48 13.37
C VAL A 98 -14.79 0.95 12.96
N PRO A 99 -14.48 0.86 11.66
CA PRO A 99 -13.19 0.38 11.20
C PRO A 99 -12.07 1.38 11.47
N SER A 100 -10.88 0.88 11.78
CA SER A 100 -9.67 1.68 11.87
C SER A 100 -8.98 1.80 10.51
N PHE A 101 -8.26 2.90 10.29
CA PHE A 101 -7.51 3.15 9.07
C PHE A 101 -6.01 3.25 9.36
N SER A 102 -5.21 2.61 8.52
CA SER A 102 -3.78 2.87 8.41
C SER A 102 -3.56 3.92 7.34
N VAL A 103 -2.87 5.00 7.67
CA VAL A 103 -2.62 6.11 6.74
C VAL A 103 -1.13 6.41 6.68
N ARG A 104 -0.59 6.50 5.47
CA ARG A 104 0.77 6.95 5.18
C ARG A 104 0.68 8.16 4.26
N ARG A 105 1.15 9.31 4.73
CA ARG A 105 1.06 10.58 4.01
C ARG A 105 2.38 11.31 4.09
N ALA A 106 2.75 11.97 3.00
CA ALA A 106 3.83 12.96 2.97
C ALA A 106 3.27 14.28 2.41
N ASP A 107 3.83 15.41 2.82
CA ASP A 107 3.55 16.73 2.24
C ASP A 107 4.88 17.44 2.10
N THR A 108 5.29 17.70 0.87
CA THR A 108 6.60 18.29 0.62
C THR A 108 6.62 19.10 -0.67
N ARG A 109 7.63 19.94 -0.77
CA ARG A 109 7.93 20.71 -1.99
C ARG A 109 9.36 20.43 -2.40
N VAL A 110 9.55 20.02 -3.65
CA VAL A 110 10.84 19.69 -4.24
C VAL A 110 11.00 20.34 -5.60
N GLU A 111 12.24 20.50 -6.03
CA GLU A 111 12.59 21.00 -7.35
C GLU A 111 13.47 19.95 -8.04
N VAL A 112 13.00 19.44 -9.17
CA VAL A 112 13.62 18.35 -9.92
C VAL A 112 13.61 18.63 -11.41
N GLY A 113 14.52 18.01 -12.17
CA GLY A 113 14.51 18.06 -13.63
C GLY A 113 13.48 17.09 -14.21
N SER A 114 13.06 17.33 -15.45
CA SER A 114 12.20 16.39 -16.18
C SER A 114 12.88 15.02 -16.32
N GLY A 115 12.14 13.94 -15.97
CA GLY A 115 12.64 12.58 -16.01
C GLY A 115 13.56 12.19 -14.83
N GLN A 116 13.81 13.07 -13.87
CA GLN A 116 14.61 12.76 -12.69
C GLN A 116 13.73 12.19 -11.58
N THR A 117 14.15 11.05 -11.05
CA THR A 117 13.50 10.43 -9.89
C THR A 117 14.09 10.99 -8.60
N PHE A 118 13.22 11.37 -7.67
CA PHE A 118 13.60 11.88 -6.36
C PHE A 118 12.83 11.17 -5.25
N ALA A 119 13.54 10.75 -4.20
CA ALA A 119 12.92 10.17 -3.01
C ALA A 119 12.43 11.31 -2.09
N ILE A 120 11.13 11.41 -1.90
CA ILE A 120 10.52 12.48 -1.10
C ILE A 120 10.24 12.08 0.34
N ALA A 121 10.08 10.79 0.60
CA ALA A 121 9.89 10.26 1.94
C ALA A 121 10.40 8.84 2.03
N GLY A 122 10.84 8.46 3.21
CA GLY A 122 11.20 7.09 3.55
C GLY A 122 10.94 6.83 5.02
N LEU A 123 10.52 5.61 5.34
CA LEU A 123 10.33 5.13 6.70
C LEU A 123 10.91 3.73 6.80
N PHE A 124 11.72 3.51 7.80
CA PHE A 124 12.09 2.18 8.25
C PHE A 124 11.68 2.04 9.71
N GLN A 125 10.78 1.13 9.98
CA GLN A 125 10.26 0.86 11.33
C GLN A 125 10.51 -0.60 11.66
N ARG A 126 11.13 -0.83 12.80
CA ARG A 126 11.34 -2.17 13.37
C ARG A 126 10.70 -2.20 14.75
N GLU A 127 9.79 -3.12 14.93
CA GLU A 127 9.14 -3.40 16.19
C GLU A 127 9.49 -4.82 16.62
N SER A 128 9.97 -4.94 17.84
CA SER A 128 10.37 -6.23 18.41
C SER A 128 9.69 -6.38 19.76
N SER A 129 8.87 -7.42 19.90
CA SER A 129 8.22 -7.80 21.16
C SER A 129 8.71 -9.16 21.58
N GLN A 130 9.04 -9.29 22.85
CA GLN A 130 9.42 -10.53 23.47
C GLN A 130 8.57 -10.76 24.71
N ASP A 131 7.62 -11.67 24.59
CA ASP A 131 6.77 -12.09 25.70
C ASP A 131 7.33 -13.39 26.32
N ILE A 132 7.52 -13.35 27.62
CA ILE A 132 7.99 -14.50 28.39
C ILE A 132 6.91 -14.86 29.40
N GLU A 133 6.21 -15.96 29.15
CA GLU A 133 5.29 -16.56 30.09
C GLU A 133 6.01 -17.68 30.85
N LYS A 134 6.04 -17.58 32.19
CA LYS A 134 6.65 -18.58 33.05
C LYS A 134 5.74 -18.89 34.23
N LEU A 135 5.75 -20.17 34.64
CA LEU A 135 5.13 -20.55 35.91
C LEU A 135 5.98 -20.03 37.08
N PRO A 136 5.39 -19.32 38.04
CA PRO A 136 6.12 -18.86 39.25
C PRO A 136 6.79 -20.06 39.95
N LEU A 137 8.01 -19.87 40.44
CA LEU A 137 8.85 -20.86 41.12
C LEU A 137 9.43 -21.94 40.20
N LEU A 138 8.68 -22.54 39.28
CA LEU A 138 9.15 -23.63 38.40
C LEU A 138 9.93 -23.11 37.20
N GLY A 139 9.57 -21.94 36.67
CA GLY A 139 10.25 -21.31 35.54
C GLY A 139 11.64 -20.76 35.87
N ASP A 140 12.00 -20.63 37.13
CA ASP A 140 13.29 -20.08 37.61
C ASP A 140 14.31 -21.19 38.02
N LEU A 141 13.95 -22.44 37.87
CA LEU A 141 14.86 -23.55 38.14
C LEU A 141 16.01 -23.64 37.13
N PRO A 142 17.27 -23.84 37.59
CA PRO A 142 18.46 -23.69 36.75
C PRO A 142 18.61 -24.77 35.65
N ILE A 143 17.87 -25.84 35.64
CA ILE A 143 17.95 -26.89 34.60
C ILE A 143 16.58 -27.13 33.96
N LEU A 144 15.53 -27.18 34.79
CA LEU A 144 14.18 -27.54 34.37
C LEU A 144 13.32 -26.34 34.01
N GLY A 145 13.74 -25.12 34.32
CA GLY A 145 12.95 -23.87 34.08
C GLY A 145 12.61 -23.64 32.60
N ASN A 146 13.41 -24.15 31.67
CA ASN A 146 13.12 -24.06 30.25
C ASN A 146 11.88 -24.87 29.82
N LEU A 147 11.48 -25.88 30.55
CA LEU A 147 10.29 -26.71 30.31
C LEU A 147 9.00 -26.01 30.80
N PHE A 148 9.13 -25.01 31.70
CA PHE A 148 8.02 -24.32 32.36
C PHE A 148 7.92 -22.84 31.95
N ARG A 149 8.58 -22.45 30.84
CA ARG A 149 8.49 -21.13 30.26
C ARG A 149 8.24 -21.19 28.75
N SER A 150 7.32 -20.41 28.29
CA SER A 150 7.08 -20.13 26.87
C SER A 150 7.71 -18.78 26.52
N LYS A 151 8.45 -18.72 25.44
CA LYS A 151 9.00 -17.48 24.89
C LYS A 151 8.37 -17.24 23.53
N ARG A 152 7.61 -16.15 23.41
CA ARG A 152 7.11 -15.68 22.13
C ARG A 152 7.94 -14.48 21.68
N PHE A 153 8.56 -14.62 20.54
CA PHE A 153 9.31 -13.55 19.91
C PHE A 153 8.60 -13.12 18.63
N GLN A 154 8.23 -11.85 18.55
CA GLN A 154 7.61 -11.27 17.38
C GLN A 154 8.43 -10.08 16.90
N ARG A 155 8.75 -10.07 15.60
CA ARG A 155 9.45 -8.97 14.95
C ARG A 155 8.64 -8.53 13.75
N ASN A 156 8.25 -7.26 13.75
CA ASN A 156 7.58 -6.62 12.64
C ASN A 156 8.52 -5.56 12.05
N GLU A 157 8.79 -5.68 10.77
CA GLU A 157 9.60 -4.71 10.04
C GLU A 157 8.74 -4.10 8.94
N THR A 158 8.71 -2.78 8.86
CA THR A 158 7.98 -2.02 7.84
C THR A 158 8.94 -1.07 7.18
N GLU A 159 9.00 -1.13 5.87
CA GLU A 159 9.75 -0.21 5.04
C GLU A 159 8.81 0.50 4.07
N LEU A 160 8.96 1.80 3.95
CA LEU A 160 8.22 2.64 3.02
C LEU A 160 9.20 3.54 2.29
N VAL A 161 9.10 3.60 0.97
CA VAL A 161 9.81 4.57 0.15
C VAL A 161 8.82 5.20 -0.81
N ILE A 162 8.82 6.54 -0.86
CA ILE A 162 7.99 7.31 -1.80
C ILE A 162 8.91 8.02 -2.79
N LEU A 163 8.76 7.66 -4.06
CA LEU A 163 9.52 8.21 -5.17
C LEU A 163 8.60 9.04 -6.06
N ILE A 164 9.12 10.11 -6.63
CA ILE A 164 8.45 10.90 -7.67
C ILE A 164 9.35 11.08 -8.88
N THR A 165 8.73 11.08 -10.07
CA THR A 165 9.42 11.31 -11.34
C THR A 165 8.54 12.18 -12.22
N PRO A 166 8.71 13.51 -12.23
CA PRO A 166 7.95 14.38 -13.11
C PRO A 166 8.51 14.37 -14.52
N TYR A 167 7.62 14.42 -15.51
CA TYR A 167 7.96 14.56 -16.92
C TYR A 167 7.30 15.81 -17.49
N LEU A 168 8.05 16.58 -18.27
CA LEU A 168 7.45 17.59 -19.13
C LEU A 168 6.91 16.89 -20.38
N VAL A 169 5.61 16.96 -20.59
CA VAL A 169 4.92 16.33 -21.72
C VAL A 169 4.30 17.36 -22.64
N GLU A 170 4.36 17.10 -23.93
CA GLU A 170 3.69 17.90 -24.96
C GLU A 170 2.50 17.12 -25.52
N PRO A 171 1.36 17.81 -25.81
CA PRO A 171 0.21 17.15 -26.40
C PRO A 171 0.54 16.63 -27.79
N VAL A 172 0.28 15.35 -28.04
CA VAL A 172 0.49 14.72 -29.34
C VAL A 172 -0.64 15.10 -30.28
N ARG A 173 -0.29 15.57 -31.49
CA ARG A 173 -1.27 15.93 -32.53
C ARG A 173 -1.74 14.73 -33.39
N SER A 174 -1.16 13.54 -33.20
CA SER A 174 -1.51 12.39 -34.03
C SER A 174 -2.80 11.72 -33.53
N ARG A 175 -3.64 11.32 -34.52
CA ARG A 175 -4.92 10.62 -34.26
C ARG A 175 -4.76 9.17 -33.77
N THR A 176 -3.54 8.67 -33.71
CA THR A 176 -3.24 7.27 -33.34
C THR A 176 -2.51 7.24 -32.00
N LEU A 177 -3.25 7.46 -30.94
CA LEU A 177 -2.79 7.04 -29.63
C LEU A 177 -3.05 5.53 -29.54
N ALA A 178 -2.00 4.72 -29.62
CA ALA A 178 -2.13 3.29 -29.35
C ALA A 178 -2.52 3.11 -27.88
N THR A 179 -3.65 2.50 -27.65
CA THR A 179 -4.05 2.07 -26.32
C THR A 179 -3.36 0.72 -25.98
N PRO A 180 -3.25 0.33 -24.70
CA PRO A 180 -2.76 -1.01 -24.37
C PRO A 180 -3.55 -2.15 -25.01
N LEU A 181 -4.81 -1.88 -25.44
CA LEU A 181 -5.67 -2.80 -26.18
C LEU A 181 -5.34 -2.85 -27.70
N ASP A 182 -4.67 -1.83 -28.22
CA ASP A 182 -4.23 -1.75 -29.61
C ASP A 182 -2.82 -2.37 -29.83
N ALA A 183 -2.27 -3.03 -28.81
CA ALA A 183 -1.06 -3.81 -28.97
C ALA A 183 -1.30 -4.86 -30.05
N GLN A 184 -0.84 -4.56 -31.27
CA GLN A 184 -0.92 -5.48 -32.41
C GLN A 184 -0.38 -6.84 -31.96
N PRO A 185 -1.10 -7.93 -32.25
CA PRO A 185 -0.50 -9.23 -32.14
C PRO A 185 0.75 -9.21 -33.04
N ALA A 186 1.90 -9.50 -32.43
CA ALA A 186 3.16 -9.62 -33.17
C ALA A 186 2.87 -10.40 -34.45
N THR A 187 3.11 -9.77 -35.57
CA THR A 187 3.00 -10.40 -36.88
C THR A 187 3.73 -11.74 -36.81
N ALA A 188 2.97 -12.82 -36.72
CA ALA A 188 3.46 -14.16 -36.88
C ALA A 188 4.08 -14.22 -38.26
N ALA A 189 5.41 -14.12 -38.30
CA ALA A 189 6.18 -14.49 -39.45
C ALA A 189 5.72 -15.89 -39.86
N ALA A 190 5.35 -16.02 -41.11
CA ALA A 190 4.83 -17.21 -41.78
C ALA A 190 5.49 -18.49 -41.27
N ALA A 191 4.75 -19.29 -40.54
CA ALA A 191 5.01 -20.70 -40.32
C ALA A 191 3.74 -21.45 -40.72
N GLY A 192 3.87 -22.34 -41.63
CA GLY A 192 2.84 -23.09 -42.33
C GLY A 192 1.87 -23.87 -41.43
N PRO A 193 0.87 -24.54 -42.00
CA PRO A 193 -0.30 -25.04 -41.31
C PRO A 193 0.05 -26.19 -40.39
N ARG A 194 -0.20 -26.01 -39.09
CA ARG A 194 -0.28 -27.11 -38.13
C ARG A 194 -1.71 -27.19 -37.59
N SER A 195 -2.32 -28.30 -37.94
CA SER A 195 -3.60 -28.77 -37.48
C SER A 195 -3.62 -29.00 -35.96
N GLY A 196 -4.71 -28.65 -35.34
CA GLY A 196 -5.23 -29.37 -34.17
C GLY A 196 -5.00 -28.75 -32.80
N GLY A 197 -6.07 -28.32 -32.19
CA GLY A 197 -6.37 -28.68 -30.79
C GLY A 197 -6.25 -27.61 -29.72
N ALA A 198 -7.38 -27.41 -29.12
CA ALA A 198 -7.62 -27.07 -27.69
C ALA A 198 -7.56 -25.61 -27.25
N PHE A 199 -8.73 -25.10 -27.00
CA PHE A 199 -9.01 -23.93 -26.22
C PHE A 199 -8.63 -24.16 -24.74
N GLY A 200 -7.87 -23.26 -24.15
CA GLY A 200 -7.62 -23.18 -22.73
C GLY A 200 -7.78 -21.74 -22.27
N PHE A 201 -8.81 -21.47 -21.49
CA PHE A 201 -8.97 -20.23 -20.74
C PHE A 201 -8.07 -20.29 -19.50
N TYR A 202 -7.21 -19.32 -19.32
CA TYR A 202 -6.59 -19.03 -18.03
C TYR A 202 -7.12 -17.69 -17.51
N MET A 203 -7.85 -17.73 -16.39
CA MET A 203 -8.08 -16.59 -15.53
C MET A 203 -6.99 -16.55 -14.45
N ASN A 204 -6.41 -15.39 -14.29
CA ASN A 204 -5.68 -15.01 -13.08
C ASN A 204 -6.48 -13.94 -12.36
#